data_fb7fe6b82b14bb3437488928ce543f19
#
_entry.id   fb7fe6b82b14bb3437488928ce543f19
#
_cell.length_a   1.000
_cell.length_b   1.000
_cell.length_c   1.000
_cell.angle_alpha   90.00
_cell.angle_beta   90.00
_cell.angle_gamma   90.00
#
_symmetry.space_group_name_H-M   'P 1'
#
loop_
_entity.id
_entity.type
_entity.pdbx_description
1 polymer ?
#
loop_
_entity_poly.entity_id
_entity_poly.type
_entity_poly.pdbx_seq_one_letter_code
_entity_poly.pdbx_strand_id
1 'polypeptide(L)'
;MEHESLINGVLKNPNVMGLCLYDATHLPDDVLADARRTHPMLWQGGSACPSSDYAPEDVLARCNQPLDTNPGAVTYTVRGSADLRPARSFAADYAGWVGLSRDGLDDLQMIATELATNSLQYAGGSCRLAFWRHNEHLVCEARDRGRLKDRFIGHRRPSARGTASRGLFLVNAMADLVRTHTSANGTTIQAYLRLNPARDC
;
A
#
# COMPACT_ATOMS: atom_id res chain seq x y z
N MET A 1 4.67 -5.27 11.02
CA MET A 1 6.00 -5.73 10.54
C MET A 1 6.45 -5.06 9.25
N GLU A 2 5.67 -5.10 8.15
CA GLU A 2 6.04 -4.39 6.90
C GLU A 2 6.24 -2.90 7.14
N HIS A 3 5.30 -2.24 7.79
CA HIS A 3 5.37 -0.82 8.13
C HIS A 3 6.60 -0.47 8.97
N GLU A 4 6.96 -1.29 9.95
CA GLU A 4 8.14 -1.09 10.79
C GLU A 4 9.45 -1.24 10.02
N SER A 5 9.54 -2.22 9.10
CA SER A 5 10.69 -2.37 8.21
C SER A 5 10.87 -1.14 7.31
N LEU A 6 9.76 -0.49 6.90
CA LEU A 6 9.78 0.70 6.07
C LEU A 6 10.12 1.98 6.86
N ILE A 7 9.73 2.09 8.12
CA ILE A 7 9.92 3.27 8.96
C ILE A 7 11.38 3.68 9.05
N ASN A 8 12.30 2.72 9.27
CA ASN A 8 13.73 3.01 9.35
C ASN A 8 14.31 3.63 8.07
N GLY A 9 13.72 3.28 6.91
CA GLY A 9 14.09 3.88 5.64
C GLY A 9 13.54 5.28 5.42
N VAL A 10 12.45 5.64 6.12
CA VAL A 10 11.79 6.96 6.04
C VAL A 10 12.35 7.92 7.07
N LEU A 11 12.59 7.46 8.31
CA LEU A 11 13.14 8.25 9.41
C LEU A 11 14.66 8.38 9.28
N LYS A 12 15.12 9.20 8.35
CA LYS A 12 16.57 9.50 8.16
C LYS A 12 17.03 10.75 8.91
N ASN A 13 16.17 11.37 9.72
CA ASN A 13 16.55 12.56 10.47
C ASN A 13 17.34 12.12 11.73
N PRO A 14 18.63 12.48 11.88
CA PRO A 14 19.45 12.09 13.03
C PRO A 14 18.98 12.66 14.35
N ASN A 15 18.10 13.66 14.31
CA ASN A 15 17.52 14.31 15.50
C ASN A 15 16.20 13.70 15.95
N VAL A 16 15.73 12.63 15.31
CA VAL A 16 14.48 11.94 15.65
C VAL A 16 14.79 10.52 16.04
N MET A 17 14.41 10.13 17.26
CA MET A 17 14.43 8.76 17.74
C MET A 17 13.00 8.26 17.84
N GLY A 18 12.68 7.17 17.13
CA GLY A 18 11.44 6.43 17.29
C GLY A 18 11.65 5.26 18.26
N LEU A 19 10.78 5.11 19.25
CA LEU A 19 10.77 3.98 20.16
C LEU A 19 9.48 3.18 19.99
N CYS A 20 9.62 1.90 19.62
CA CYS A 20 8.51 0.96 19.56
C CYS A 20 8.52 0.09 20.82
N LEU A 21 7.39 0.04 21.50
CA LEU A 21 7.24 -0.75 22.73
C LEU A 21 6.60 -2.10 22.39
N TYR A 22 7.22 -3.18 22.87
CA TYR A 22 6.72 -4.55 22.73
C TYR A 22 6.55 -5.20 24.11
N ASP A 23 5.36 -5.71 24.37
CA ASP A 23 5.12 -6.51 25.58
C ASP A 23 5.70 -7.91 25.39
N ALA A 24 6.93 -8.11 25.88
CA ALA A 24 7.64 -9.38 25.76
C ALA A 24 7.03 -10.53 26.59
N THR A 25 6.05 -10.24 27.44
CA THR A 25 5.40 -11.28 28.27
C THR A 25 4.12 -11.82 27.63
N HIS A 26 3.48 -11.03 26.76
CA HIS A 26 2.19 -11.38 26.15
C HIS A 26 2.25 -11.57 24.64
N LEU A 27 3.29 -11.05 23.97
CA LEU A 27 3.44 -11.22 22.52
C LEU A 27 4.08 -12.57 22.18
N PRO A 28 3.63 -13.22 21.09
CA PRO A 28 4.23 -14.45 20.58
C PRO A 28 5.72 -14.26 20.21
N ASP A 29 6.51 -15.32 20.34
CA ASP A 29 7.95 -15.28 20.08
C ASP A 29 8.31 -14.91 18.64
N ASP A 30 7.50 -15.29 17.67
CA ASP A 30 7.67 -14.94 16.26
C ASP A 30 7.49 -13.43 16.02
N VAL A 31 6.55 -12.78 16.72
CA VAL A 31 6.36 -11.33 16.69
C VAL A 31 7.58 -10.62 17.28
N LEU A 32 8.10 -11.10 18.42
CA LEU A 32 9.29 -10.55 19.05
C LEU A 32 10.55 -10.77 18.19
N ALA A 33 10.65 -11.92 17.52
CA ALA A 33 11.73 -12.19 16.58
C ALA A 33 11.69 -11.24 15.38
N ASP A 34 10.49 -10.96 14.83
CA ASP A 34 10.32 -10.01 13.76
C ASP A 34 10.59 -8.56 14.20
N ALA A 35 10.23 -8.20 15.44
CA ALA A 35 10.59 -6.90 16.01
C ALA A 35 12.12 -6.73 16.04
N ARG A 36 12.89 -7.74 16.46
CA ARG A 36 14.36 -7.71 16.43
C ARG A 36 14.92 -7.54 15.02
N ARG A 37 14.26 -8.15 14.01
CA ARG A 37 14.68 -8.03 12.60
C ARG A 37 14.37 -6.68 11.97
N THR A 38 13.36 -5.99 12.46
CA THR A 38 12.94 -4.69 11.91
C THR A 38 13.59 -3.49 12.58
N HIS A 39 14.18 -3.66 13.77
CA HIS A 39 14.77 -2.58 14.55
C HIS A 39 16.30 -2.71 14.62
N PRO A 40 17.07 -1.70 14.17
CA PRO A 40 18.54 -1.73 14.20
C PRO A 40 19.10 -1.69 15.62
N MET A 41 18.34 -1.10 16.56
CA MET A 41 18.70 -0.97 17.97
C MET A 41 17.61 -1.53 18.86
N LEU A 42 18.01 -2.17 19.94
CA LEU A 42 17.13 -2.71 20.97
C LEU A 42 17.46 -2.04 22.31
N TRP A 43 16.44 -1.80 23.14
CA TRP A 43 16.64 -1.33 24.51
C TRP A 43 16.47 -2.54 25.45
N GLN A 44 17.56 -3.02 26.02
CA GLN A 44 17.57 -4.18 26.90
C GLN A 44 18.47 -3.91 28.12
N GLY A 45 18.03 -4.34 29.31
CA GLY A 45 18.82 -4.19 30.54
C GLY A 45 19.18 -2.74 30.89
N GLY A 46 18.37 -1.76 30.48
CA GLY A 46 18.61 -0.34 30.76
C GLY A 46 19.56 0.37 29.77
N SER A 47 19.96 -0.29 28.68
CA SER A 47 20.85 0.28 27.66
C SER A 47 20.41 -0.04 26.23
N ALA A 48 20.79 0.82 25.29
CA ALA A 48 20.60 0.57 23.87
C ALA A 48 21.75 -0.31 23.33
N CYS A 49 21.42 -1.39 22.63
CA CYS A 49 22.37 -2.28 21.98
C CYS A 49 21.97 -2.53 20.51
N PRO A 50 22.93 -2.75 19.60
CA PRO A 50 22.61 -3.16 18.24
C PRO A 50 21.86 -4.49 18.21
N SER A 51 20.87 -4.61 17.33
CA SER A 51 20.21 -5.90 17.07
C SER A 51 21.08 -6.77 16.19
N SER A 52 21.52 -7.92 16.69
CA SER A 52 22.24 -8.94 15.91
C SER A 52 21.36 -9.56 14.81
N ASP A 53 20.04 -9.51 14.97
CA ASP A 53 19.07 -10.11 14.07
C ASP A 53 18.54 -9.12 13.02
N TYR A 54 19.05 -7.87 13.00
CA TYR A 54 18.57 -6.82 12.10
C TYR A 54 18.69 -7.21 10.64
N ALA A 55 17.55 -7.48 10.00
CA ALA A 55 17.42 -7.93 8.62
C ALA A 55 16.07 -7.46 8.02
N PRO A 56 15.86 -6.16 7.85
CA PRO A 56 14.58 -5.60 7.39
C PRO A 56 14.20 -6.08 5.98
N GLU A 57 15.17 -6.33 5.11
CA GLU A 57 14.93 -6.82 3.76
C GLU A 57 14.29 -8.22 3.75
N ASP A 58 14.68 -9.09 4.68
CA ASP A 58 14.10 -10.43 4.80
C ASP A 58 12.63 -10.35 5.26
N VAL A 59 12.33 -9.43 6.17
CA VAL A 59 10.95 -9.18 6.59
C VAL A 59 10.11 -8.64 5.43
N LEU A 60 10.62 -7.66 4.68
CA LEU A 60 9.95 -7.12 3.50
C LEU A 60 9.75 -8.19 2.42
N ALA A 61 10.72 -9.09 2.22
CA ALA A 61 10.59 -10.18 1.26
C ALA A 61 9.46 -11.15 1.66
N ARG A 62 9.33 -11.47 2.95
CA ARG A 62 8.25 -12.32 3.48
C ARG A 62 6.87 -11.65 3.41
N CYS A 63 6.81 -10.32 3.58
CA CYS A 63 5.57 -9.56 3.45
C CYS A 63 5.11 -9.43 2.00
N ASN A 64 6.01 -9.59 1.02
CA ASN A 64 5.69 -9.48 -0.41
C ASN A 64 5.00 -10.74 -0.95
N GLN A 65 3.87 -11.10 -0.35
CA GLN A 65 3.08 -12.26 -0.78
C GLN A 65 2.17 -11.91 -1.96
N PRO A 66 1.94 -12.87 -2.89
CA PRO A 66 0.96 -12.67 -3.96
C PRO A 66 -0.40 -12.24 -3.43
N LEU A 67 -1.04 -11.33 -4.14
CA LEU A 67 -2.39 -10.86 -3.83
C LEU A 67 -3.38 -11.50 -4.80
N ASP A 68 -4.39 -12.16 -4.24
CA ASP A 68 -5.44 -12.79 -5.03
C ASP A 68 -6.51 -11.77 -5.43
N THR A 69 -6.89 -11.78 -6.71
CA THR A 69 -8.06 -11.06 -7.22
C THR A 69 -9.31 -11.90 -6.95
N ASN A 70 -10.36 -11.28 -6.43
CA ASN A 70 -11.64 -11.98 -6.27
C ASN A 70 -12.17 -12.47 -7.64
N PRO A 71 -12.55 -13.76 -7.79
CA PRO A 71 -13.09 -14.28 -9.04
C PRO A 71 -14.34 -13.55 -9.53
N GLY A 72 -15.14 -12.98 -8.63
CA GLY A 72 -16.33 -12.18 -8.95
C GLY A 72 -16.05 -10.69 -9.18
N ALA A 73 -14.79 -10.26 -9.23
CA ALA A 73 -14.43 -8.87 -9.45
C ALA A 73 -14.88 -8.39 -10.84
N VAL A 74 -15.47 -7.19 -10.90
CA VAL A 74 -15.70 -6.51 -12.17
C VAL A 74 -14.40 -5.87 -12.63
N THR A 75 -14.11 -5.91 -13.93
CA THR A 75 -12.80 -5.49 -14.44
C THR A 75 -12.89 -4.49 -15.56
N TYR A 76 -11.93 -3.58 -15.62
CA TYR A 76 -11.74 -2.62 -16.70
C TYR A 76 -10.28 -2.60 -17.13
N THR A 77 -10.01 -2.65 -18.44
CA THR A 77 -8.64 -2.61 -18.96
C THR A 77 -8.33 -1.21 -19.50
N VAL A 78 -7.32 -0.59 -18.94
CA VAL A 78 -6.77 0.71 -19.40
C VAL A 78 -5.59 0.42 -20.32
N ARG A 79 -5.63 0.92 -21.57
CA ARG A 79 -4.58 0.77 -22.57
C ARG A 79 -3.92 2.08 -22.98
N GLY A 80 -4.46 3.20 -22.53
CA GLY A 80 -3.94 4.53 -22.84
C GLY A 80 -4.63 5.62 -22.04
N SER A 81 -4.16 6.85 -22.17
CA SER A 81 -4.72 8.01 -21.44
C SER A 81 -6.19 8.27 -21.77
N ALA A 82 -6.66 7.92 -22.98
CA ALA A 82 -8.06 8.04 -23.36
C ALA A 82 -9.00 7.17 -22.49
N ASP A 83 -8.50 6.07 -21.93
CA ASP A 83 -9.28 5.15 -21.10
C ASP A 83 -9.42 5.63 -19.64
N LEU A 84 -8.64 6.63 -19.20
CA LEU A 84 -8.65 7.08 -17.80
C LEU A 84 -10.01 7.66 -17.36
N ARG A 85 -10.65 8.45 -18.24
CA ARG A 85 -11.99 9.00 -17.95
C ARG A 85 -13.06 7.91 -17.91
N PRO A 86 -13.16 7.00 -18.89
CA PRO A 86 -14.06 5.84 -18.80
C PRO A 86 -13.79 4.95 -17.58
N ALA A 87 -12.53 4.71 -17.22
CA ALA A 87 -12.18 3.93 -16.03
C ALA A 87 -12.70 4.56 -14.73
N ARG A 88 -12.63 5.90 -14.60
CA ARG A 88 -13.22 6.64 -13.47
C ARG A 88 -14.74 6.48 -13.41
N SER A 89 -15.41 6.59 -14.55
CA SER A 89 -16.88 6.40 -14.60
C SER A 89 -17.24 4.97 -14.19
N PHE A 90 -16.50 3.97 -14.71
CA PHE A 90 -16.71 2.57 -14.33
C PHE A 90 -16.51 2.32 -12.82
N ALA A 91 -15.48 2.91 -12.24
CA ALA A 91 -15.24 2.85 -10.78
C ALA A 91 -16.40 3.50 -9.99
N ALA A 92 -16.89 4.66 -10.46
CA ALA A 92 -18.00 5.37 -9.84
C ALA A 92 -19.32 4.58 -9.90
N ASP A 93 -19.62 3.96 -11.04
CA ASP A 93 -20.82 3.12 -11.21
C ASP A 93 -20.79 1.94 -10.23
N TYR A 94 -19.63 1.28 -10.11
CA TYR A 94 -19.47 0.19 -9.16
C TYR A 94 -19.58 0.66 -7.71
N ALA A 95 -18.96 1.80 -7.37
CA ALA A 95 -19.04 2.40 -6.03
C ALA A 95 -20.49 2.72 -5.63
N GLY A 96 -21.27 3.27 -6.55
CA GLY A 96 -22.69 3.53 -6.35
C GLY A 96 -23.49 2.24 -6.10
N TRP A 97 -23.18 1.18 -6.82
CA TRP A 97 -23.83 -0.11 -6.65
C TRP A 97 -23.55 -0.77 -5.29
N VAL A 98 -22.33 -0.64 -4.76
CA VAL A 98 -21.96 -1.22 -3.44
C VAL A 98 -22.25 -0.30 -2.26
N GLY A 99 -22.69 0.95 -2.50
CA GLY A 99 -23.08 1.90 -1.46
C GLY A 99 -21.89 2.60 -0.79
N LEU A 100 -20.83 2.91 -1.54
CA LEU A 100 -19.73 3.75 -1.04
C LEU A 100 -20.23 5.19 -0.78
N SER A 101 -19.71 5.86 0.25
CA SER A 101 -20.05 7.25 0.55
C SER A 101 -19.62 8.20 -0.59
N ARG A 102 -20.16 9.43 -0.61
CA ARG A 102 -19.81 10.42 -1.62
C ARG A 102 -18.32 10.78 -1.58
N ASP A 103 -17.78 11.00 -0.39
CA ASP A 103 -16.35 11.29 -0.21
C ASP A 103 -15.48 10.10 -0.66
N GLY A 104 -15.87 8.88 -0.27
CA GLY A 104 -15.19 7.66 -0.72
C GLY A 104 -15.25 7.43 -2.23
N LEU A 105 -16.31 7.91 -2.90
CA LEU A 105 -16.41 7.85 -4.35
C LEU A 105 -15.38 8.76 -5.04
N ASP A 106 -15.18 9.98 -4.53
CA ASP A 106 -14.17 10.90 -5.04
C ASP A 106 -12.75 10.33 -4.82
N ASP A 107 -12.50 9.73 -3.64
CA ASP A 107 -11.26 9.04 -3.32
C ASP A 107 -11.03 7.83 -4.24
N LEU A 108 -12.04 7.01 -4.48
CA LEU A 108 -11.93 5.85 -5.38
C LEU A 108 -11.59 6.26 -6.81
N GLN A 109 -12.22 7.32 -7.32
CA GLN A 109 -11.95 7.84 -8.67
C GLN A 109 -10.51 8.35 -8.79
N MET A 110 -10.00 9.01 -7.75
CA MET A 110 -8.62 9.47 -7.69
C MET A 110 -7.67 8.27 -7.62
N ILE A 111 -7.91 7.31 -6.71
CA ILE A 111 -7.12 6.08 -6.55
C ILE A 111 -7.04 5.32 -7.88
N ALA A 112 -8.17 5.05 -8.53
CA ALA A 112 -8.21 4.33 -9.80
C ALA A 112 -7.42 5.07 -10.89
N THR A 113 -7.50 6.42 -10.91
CA THR A 113 -6.75 7.25 -11.84
C THR A 113 -5.24 7.18 -11.60
N GLU A 114 -4.81 7.33 -10.35
CA GLU A 114 -3.39 7.32 -9.99
C GLU A 114 -2.76 5.95 -10.24
N LEU A 115 -3.45 4.87 -9.88
CA LEU A 115 -2.98 3.51 -10.13
C LEU A 115 -2.86 3.22 -11.63
N ALA A 116 -3.88 3.58 -12.43
CA ALA A 116 -3.85 3.41 -13.88
C ALA A 116 -2.78 4.27 -14.55
N THR A 117 -2.61 5.52 -14.13
CA THR A 117 -1.59 6.44 -14.67
C THR A 117 -0.19 5.92 -14.39
N ASN A 118 0.07 5.44 -13.18
CA ASN A 118 1.35 4.83 -12.81
C ASN A 118 1.66 3.61 -13.70
N SER A 119 0.69 2.74 -13.94
CA SER A 119 0.86 1.59 -14.81
C SER A 119 1.13 2.00 -16.26
N LEU A 120 0.44 3.01 -16.79
CA LEU A 120 0.70 3.53 -18.14
C LEU A 120 2.11 4.10 -18.28
N GLN A 121 2.60 4.80 -17.26
CA GLN A 121 3.90 5.50 -17.29
C GLN A 121 5.07 4.56 -17.04
N TYR A 122 4.92 3.57 -16.14
CA TYR A 122 6.06 2.81 -15.61
C TYR A 122 6.00 1.31 -15.87
N ALA A 123 4.88 0.78 -16.41
CA ALA A 123 4.64 -0.66 -16.50
C ALA A 123 4.31 -1.18 -17.92
N GLY A 124 4.76 -0.47 -18.95
CA GLY A 124 4.60 -0.95 -20.32
C GLY A 124 3.24 -0.62 -20.96
N GLY A 125 2.52 0.38 -20.45
CA GLY A 125 1.42 1.03 -21.15
C GLY A 125 0.05 0.40 -21.03
N SER A 126 -0.16 -0.55 -20.13
CA SER A 126 -1.49 -1.11 -19.85
C SER A 126 -1.67 -1.55 -18.41
N CYS A 127 -2.91 -1.45 -17.92
CA CYS A 127 -3.30 -1.82 -16.58
C CYS A 127 -4.66 -2.51 -16.60
N ARG A 128 -4.83 -3.55 -15.81
CA ARG A 128 -6.14 -4.11 -15.49
C ARG A 128 -6.58 -3.57 -14.13
N LEU A 129 -7.64 -2.81 -14.09
CA LEU A 129 -8.35 -2.45 -12.88
C LEU A 129 -9.37 -3.54 -12.56
N ALA A 130 -9.54 -3.86 -11.27
CA ALA A 130 -10.57 -4.77 -10.80
C ALA A 130 -11.20 -4.20 -9.53
N PHE A 131 -12.53 -4.37 -9.39
CA PHE A 131 -13.27 -3.86 -8.27
C PHE A 131 -14.16 -4.97 -7.70
N TRP A 132 -14.16 -5.10 -6.35
CA TRP A 132 -15.03 -6.04 -5.66
C TRP A 132 -15.29 -5.59 -4.23
N ARG A 133 -16.37 -6.10 -3.65
CA ARG A 133 -16.62 -5.94 -2.23
C ARG A 133 -15.92 -7.05 -1.46
N HIS A 134 -15.19 -6.68 -0.42
CA HIS A 134 -14.57 -7.57 0.53
C HIS A 134 -14.98 -7.15 1.95
N ASN A 135 -15.90 -7.90 2.55
CA ASN A 135 -16.51 -7.54 3.84
C ASN A 135 -17.11 -6.12 3.81
N GLU A 136 -16.60 -5.23 4.66
CA GLU A 136 -17.01 -3.83 4.77
C GLU A 136 -16.19 -2.87 3.89
N HIS A 137 -15.41 -3.40 2.95
CA HIS A 137 -14.58 -2.58 2.07
C HIS A 137 -14.92 -2.81 0.60
N LEU A 138 -14.83 -1.75 -0.17
CA LEU A 138 -14.61 -1.81 -1.61
C LEU A 138 -13.11 -1.94 -1.84
N VAL A 139 -12.71 -2.90 -2.66
CA VAL A 139 -11.32 -3.07 -3.08
C VAL A 139 -11.18 -2.60 -4.53
N CYS A 140 -10.21 -1.71 -4.75
CA CYS A 140 -9.73 -1.31 -6.07
C CYS A 140 -8.35 -1.93 -6.28
N GLU A 141 -8.24 -2.84 -7.23
CA GLU A 141 -6.98 -3.47 -7.62
C GLU A 141 -6.50 -2.91 -8.95
N ALA A 142 -5.20 -2.61 -9.03
CA ALA A 142 -4.50 -2.41 -10.30
C ALA A 142 -3.44 -3.50 -10.46
N ARG A 143 -3.42 -4.12 -11.65
CA ARG A 143 -2.44 -5.13 -12.03
C ARG A 143 -1.81 -4.78 -13.36
N ASP A 144 -0.50 -4.77 -13.40
CA ASP A 144 0.31 -4.48 -14.57
C ASP A 144 1.55 -5.39 -14.67
N ARG A 145 2.33 -5.25 -15.74
CA ARG A 145 3.55 -6.02 -15.98
C ARG A 145 4.84 -5.33 -15.53
N GLY A 146 4.72 -4.15 -14.92
CA GLY A 146 5.86 -3.42 -14.39
C GLY A 146 6.36 -3.99 -13.08
N ARG A 147 7.59 -3.62 -12.72
CA ARG A 147 8.19 -3.98 -11.44
C ARG A 147 8.41 -2.73 -10.59
N LEU A 148 7.85 -2.72 -9.39
CA LEU A 148 8.11 -1.67 -8.42
C LEU A 148 9.49 -1.88 -7.80
N LYS A 149 10.44 -1.01 -8.14
CA LYS A 149 11.85 -1.12 -7.70
C LYS A 149 12.05 -0.58 -6.29
N ASP A 150 11.36 0.49 -5.95
CA ASP A 150 11.45 1.14 -4.64
C ASP A 150 10.18 0.82 -3.82
N ARG A 151 10.35 0.01 -2.78
CA ARG A 151 9.26 -0.36 -1.85
C ARG A 151 8.80 0.80 -0.96
N PHE A 152 9.61 1.86 -0.86
CA PHE A 152 9.26 3.06 -0.12
C PHE A 152 8.44 4.06 -0.94
N ILE A 153 8.22 3.78 -2.23
CA ILE A 153 7.42 4.66 -3.08
C ILE A 153 5.98 4.71 -2.54
N GLY A 154 5.45 5.92 -2.39
CA GLY A 154 4.14 6.13 -1.75
C GLY A 154 4.18 6.28 -0.23
N HIS A 155 5.24 5.85 0.47
CA HIS A 155 5.39 6.03 1.93
C HIS A 155 6.20 7.28 2.30
N ARG A 156 6.95 7.84 1.37
CA ARG A 156 7.69 9.09 1.56
C ARG A 156 6.93 10.26 0.95
N ARG A 157 6.95 11.41 1.65
CA ARG A 157 6.44 12.65 1.04
C ARG A 157 7.17 12.90 -0.28
N PRO A 158 6.41 13.16 -1.37
CA PRO A 158 7.03 13.47 -2.65
C PRO A 158 7.87 14.74 -2.54
N SER A 159 9.07 14.71 -3.13
CA SER A 159 9.85 15.94 -3.27
C SER A 159 9.14 16.88 -4.24
N ALA A 160 9.38 18.21 -4.12
CA ALA A 160 8.78 19.21 -4.99
C ALA A 160 9.02 18.97 -6.50
N ARG A 161 10.04 18.17 -6.84
CA ARG A 161 10.45 17.84 -8.23
C ARG A 161 10.11 16.41 -8.66
N GLY A 162 9.57 15.56 -7.75
CA GLY A 162 9.29 14.15 -8.05
C GLY A 162 7.80 13.91 -8.31
N THR A 163 7.43 13.57 -9.56
CA THR A 163 6.04 13.24 -9.92
C THR A 163 5.69 11.79 -9.65
N ALA A 164 6.63 10.85 -9.79
CA ALA A 164 6.40 9.41 -9.70
C ALA A 164 5.96 8.91 -8.32
N SER A 165 6.38 9.56 -7.24
CA SER A 165 6.02 9.16 -5.87
C SER A 165 4.70 9.78 -5.38
N ARG A 166 4.20 10.82 -6.07
CA ARG A 166 3.01 11.56 -5.64
C ARG A 166 1.75 10.73 -5.75
N GLY A 167 1.57 10.01 -6.85
CA GLY A 167 0.37 9.22 -7.11
C GLY A 167 0.17 8.14 -6.04
N LEU A 168 1.18 7.30 -5.77
CA LEU A 168 1.09 6.27 -4.74
C LEU A 168 1.03 6.85 -3.32
N PHE A 169 1.62 8.02 -3.06
CA PHE A 169 1.46 8.73 -1.80
C PHE A 169 0.00 9.15 -1.57
N LEU A 170 -0.67 9.67 -2.61
CA LEU A 170 -2.11 10.00 -2.55
C LEU A 170 -2.96 8.74 -2.34
N VAL A 171 -2.66 7.65 -3.05
CA VAL A 171 -3.35 6.37 -2.84
C VAL A 171 -3.27 5.91 -1.38
N ASN A 172 -2.06 5.96 -0.77
CA ASN A 172 -1.87 5.60 0.64
C ASN A 172 -2.56 6.58 1.61
N ALA A 173 -2.74 7.85 1.22
CA ALA A 173 -3.38 8.85 2.07
C ALA A 173 -4.92 8.76 2.04
N MET A 174 -5.51 8.26 0.94
CA MET A 174 -6.96 8.19 0.74
C MET A 174 -7.54 6.81 1.07
N ALA A 175 -6.77 5.73 0.92
CA ALA A 175 -7.24 4.39 1.22
C ALA A 175 -7.05 4.04 2.70
N ASP A 176 -7.99 3.26 3.28
CA ASP A 176 -7.86 2.73 4.64
C ASP A 176 -6.72 1.71 4.75
N LEU A 177 -6.45 0.97 3.68
CA LEU A 177 -5.36 0.01 3.58
C LEU A 177 -4.89 -0.09 2.14
N VAL A 178 -3.58 -0.10 1.94
CA VAL A 178 -2.97 -0.42 0.65
C VAL A 178 -2.08 -1.66 0.81
N ARG A 179 -2.26 -2.64 -0.07
CA ARG A 179 -1.42 -3.83 -0.15
C ARG A 179 -0.74 -3.88 -1.51
N THR A 180 0.53 -4.20 -1.51
CA THR A 180 1.33 -4.24 -2.74
C THR A 180 2.09 -5.56 -2.83
N HIS A 181 2.02 -6.19 -4.01
CA HIS A 181 2.89 -7.29 -4.38
C HIS A 181 3.60 -6.95 -5.68
N THR A 182 4.91 -7.17 -5.73
CA THR A 182 5.70 -6.98 -6.95
C THR A 182 6.65 -8.16 -7.16
N SER A 183 6.76 -8.59 -8.41
CA SER A 183 7.60 -9.73 -8.81
C SER A 183 8.19 -9.48 -10.20
N ALA A 184 8.93 -10.45 -10.73
CA ALA A 184 9.38 -10.43 -12.13
C ALA A 184 8.22 -10.45 -13.14
N ASN A 185 7.03 -10.91 -12.72
CA ASN A 185 5.85 -11.07 -13.58
C ASN A 185 4.93 -9.85 -13.56
N GLY A 186 5.20 -8.85 -12.72
CA GLY A 186 4.39 -7.64 -12.63
C GLY A 186 4.16 -7.16 -11.20
N THR A 187 3.35 -6.12 -11.10
CA THR A 187 2.92 -5.52 -9.85
C THR A 187 1.41 -5.60 -9.69
N THR A 188 0.96 -5.88 -8.48
CA THR A 188 -0.44 -5.81 -8.06
C THR A 188 -0.54 -4.88 -6.87
N ILE A 189 -1.42 -3.89 -6.95
CA ILE A 189 -1.72 -2.96 -5.86
C ILE A 189 -3.21 -3.03 -5.57
N GLN A 190 -3.58 -3.26 -4.32
CA GLN A 190 -4.96 -3.28 -3.84
C GLN A 190 -5.15 -2.15 -2.83
N ALA A 191 -6.08 -1.25 -3.11
CA ALA A 191 -6.52 -0.19 -2.20
C ALA A 191 -7.91 -0.53 -1.66
N TYR A 192 -8.07 -0.47 -0.35
CA TYR A 192 -9.31 -0.79 0.38
C TYR A 192 -9.94 0.50 0.86
N LEU A 193 -11.22 0.69 0.59
CA LEU A 193 -12.03 1.82 1.04
C LEU A 193 -13.23 1.30 1.82
N ARG A 194 -13.46 1.81 3.01
CA ARG A 194 -14.56 1.41 3.87
C ARG A 194 -15.89 1.86 3.28
N LEU A 195 -16.85 0.93 3.16
CA LEU A 195 -18.18 1.22 2.58
C LEU A 195 -19.01 2.13 3.48
N ASN A 196 -18.89 1.99 4.80
CA ASN A 196 -19.51 2.87 5.79
C ASN A 196 -18.45 3.24 6.81
N PRO A 197 -17.71 4.36 6.65
CA PRO A 197 -16.90 4.86 7.74
C PRO A 197 -17.82 5.07 8.95
N ALA A 198 -17.47 4.46 10.08
CA ALA A 198 -18.14 4.79 11.33
C ALA A 198 -18.07 6.31 11.49
N ARG A 199 -19.22 6.98 11.61
CA ARG A 199 -19.20 8.39 12.04
C ARG A 199 -18.68 8.33 13.45
N ASP A 200 -17.40 8.73 13.62
CA ASP A 200 -16.86 9.02 14.94
C ASP A 200 -17.72 10.15 15.51
N CYS A 201 -18.51 9.81 16.54
CA CYS A 201 -19.27 10.77 17.33
C CYS A 201 -18.33 11.44 18.33
#